data_fe10f097aa10c124705cc1476a105711
#
_entry.id   fe10f097aa10c124705cc1476a105711
#
_cell.length_a   1.000
_cell.length_b   1.000
_cell.length_c   1.000
_cell.angle_alpha   90.00
_cell.angle_beta   90.00
_cell.angle_gamma   90.00
#
_symmetry.space_group_name_H-M   'P 1'
#
loop_
_entity.id
_entity.type
_entity.pdbx_description
1 polymer ?
#
loop_
_entity_poly.entity_id
_entity_poly.type
_entity_poly.pdbx_seq_one_letter_code
_entity_poly.pdbx_strand_id
1 'polypeptide(L)'
;MRDLLSRLRVGEVLVGDGAWGTQLMARGLEPGDSPEAINLVSPDVLAEIAALYVDAGADLLTTNTFGGTPLRLVAHGLDSRAEEINRAAVEAVKPVAFGRPYVAGSVGPCGHLLEPYGAPAPEVVAESFARQIGALVDAGADVICVETMIDLREAELAVRAARSASSKIPIIATMTFDPTPRGFHTTMGVTVKQACSALVDAGADLVGSNCGNGLETMIELAREFMAHADVPVVIQSN
;
A
#
# COMPACT_ATOMS: atom_id res chain seq x y z
N MET A 1 16.16 -3.83 -14.81
CA MET A 1 14.71 -3.59 -15.01
C MET A 1 14.51 -2.16 -15.49
N ARG A 2 13.55 -1.86 -16.40
CA ARG A 2 13.21 -0.47 -16.74
C ARG A 2 12.59 0.19 -15.50
N ASP A 3 12.81 1.50 -15.35
CA ASP A 3 12.16 2.27 -14.29
C ASP A 3 10.62 2.27 -14.45
N LEU A 4 9.89 2.05 -13.35
CA LEU A 4 8.42 1.94 -13.33
C LEU A 4 7.76 3.17 -13.95
N LEU A 5 8.17 4.36 -13.54
CA LEU A 5 7.58 5.59 -14.04
C LEU A 5 7.85 5.80 -15.54
N SER A 6 9.00 5.34 -16.04
CA SER A 6 9.33 5.38 -17.47
C SER A 6 8.43 4.46 -18.30
N ARG A 7 8.04 3.30 -17.77
CA ARG A 7 7.06 2.39 -18.43
C ARG A 7 5.68 3.04 -18.54
N LEU A 8 5.22 3.64 -17.46
CA LEU A 8 3.92 4.31 -17.41
C LEU A 8 3.87 5.54 -18.33
N ARG A 9 4.96 6.33 -18.40
CA ARG A 9 5.03 7.51 -19.28
C ARG A 9 4.91 7.19 -20.79
N VAL A 10 5.28 6.00 -21.21
CA VAL A 10 5.11 5.56 -22.60
C VAL A 10 3.78 4.85 -22.84
N GLY A 11 2.87 4.85 -21.85
CA GLY A 11 1.51 4.32 -21.94
C GLY A 11 1.41 2.82 -21.69
N GLU A 12 2.43 2.18 -21.10
CA GLU A 12 2.29 0.78 -20.67
C GLU A 12 1.27 0.69 -19.54
N VAL A 13 0.39 -0.33 -19.60
CA VAL A 13 -0.50 -0.72 -18.51
C VAL A 13 0.19 -1.83 -17.73
N LEU A 14 0.35 -1.62 -16.43
CA LEU A 14 0.97 -2.59 -15.53
C LEU A 14 -0.09 -3.30 -14.70
N VAL A 15 0.11 -4.58 -14.48
CA VAL A 15 -0.82 -5.43 -13.70
C VAL A 15 -0.20 -5.69 -12.33
N GLY A 16 -0.94 -5.33 -11.27
CA GLY A 16 -0.60 -5.69 -9.90
C GLY A 16 -0.93 -7.15 -9.59
N ASP A 17 -0.39 -7.64 -8.49
CA ASP A 17 -0.78 -8.92 -7.89
C ASP A 17 -2.21 -8.86 -7.31
N GLY A 18 -2.63 -9.95 -6.68
CA GLY A 18 -3.94 -10.07 -6.04
C GLY A 18 -3.85 -10.09 -4.51
N ALA A 19 -4.96 -10.49 -3.89
CA ALA A 19 -5.12 -10.46 -2.44
C ALA A 19 -4.15 -11.41 -1.70
N TRP A 20 -3.40 -10.90 -0.75
CA TRP A 20 -2.52 -11.68 0.12
C TRP A 20 -3.29 -12.37 1.26
N GLY A 21 -4.21 -11.66 1.91
CA GLY A 21 -4.94 -12.18 3.07
C GLY A 21 -5.64 -13.50 2.80
N THR A 22 -6.39 -13.60 1.70
CA THR A 22 -7.09 -14.84 1.30
C THR A 22 -6.13 -15.98 0.99
N GLN A 23 -4.96 -15.69 0.40
CA GLN A 23 -3.92 -16.67 0.13
C GLN A 23 -3.29 -17.20 1.42
N LEU A 24 -3.08 -16.32 2.41
CA LEU A 24 -2.58 -16.71 3.73
C LEU A 24 -3.60 -17.54 4.51
N MET A 25 -4.88 -17.15 4.49
CA MET A 25 -5.97 -17.94 5.10
C MET A 25 -6.06 -19.34 4.50
N ALA A 26 -5.93 -19.46 3.18
CA ALA A 26 -5.90 -20.78 2.51
C ALA A 26 -4.69 -21.64 2.91
N ARG A 27 -3.68 -21.06 3.58
CA ARG A 27 -2.47 -21.71 4.07
C ARG A 27 -2.36 -21.77 5.58
N GLY A 28 -3.48 -21.53 6.29
CA GLY A 28 -3.58 -21.74 7.72
C GLY A 28 -3.47 -20.50 8.60
N LEU A 29 -3.53 -19.29 8.03
CA LEU A 29 -3.73 -18.09 8.86
C LEU A 29 -5.14 -18.13 9.46
N GLU A 30 -5.22 -18.12 10.79
CA GLU A 30 -6.49 -18.14 11.49
C GLU A 30 -7.05 -16.72 11.70
N PRO A 31 -8.40 -16.58 11.80
CA PRO A 31 -9.00 -15.29 12.12
C PRO A 31 -8.50 -14.74 13.48
N GLY A 32 -7.96 -13.54 13.47
CA GLY A 32 -7.42 -12.86 14.66
C GLY A 32 -5.89 -12.92 14.76
N ASP A 33 -5.23 -13.75 13.97
CA ASP A 33 -3.78 -13.74 13.88
C ASP A 33 -3.28 -12.49 13.12
N SER A 34 -2.04 -12.07 13.40
CA SER A 34 -1.37 -11.06 12.59
C SER A 34 -0.85 -11.70 11.30
N PRO A 35 -1.31 -11.27 10.12
CA PRO A 35 -0.73 -11.71 8.86
C PRO A 35 0.78 -11.44 8.79
N GLU A 36 1.22 -10.32 9.34
CA GLU A 36 2.61 -9.89 9.33
C GLU A 36 3.53 -10.78 10.18
N ALA A 37 3.00 -11.49 11.18
CA ALA A 37 3.79 -12.44 11.98
C ALA A 37 4.33 -13.59 11.12
N ILE A 38 3.63 -13.96 10.05
CA ILE A 38 4.05 -15.02 9.10
C ILE A 38 5.38 -14.67 8.45
N ASN A 39 5.69 -13.39 8.27
CA ASN A 39 6.94 -12.93 7.68
C ASN A 39 8.17 -13.47 8.42
N LEU A 40 8.03 -13.73 9.72
CA LEU A 40 9.11 -14.23 10.58
C LEU A 40 9.10 -15.73 10.80
N VAL A 41 7.89 -16.33 10.81
CA VAL A 41 7.77 -17.76 11.18
C VAL A 41 7.68 -18.68 9.97
N SER A 42 7.23 -18.18 8.82
CA SER A 42 7.06 -18.97 7.60
C SER A 42 7.29 -18.13 6.34
N PRO A 43 8.47 -17.52 6.15
CA PRO A 43 8.75 -16.66 4.99
C PRO A 43 8.63 -17.41 3.65
N ASP A 44 8.80 -18.74 3.64
CA ASP A 44 8.64 -19.57 2.44
C ASP A 44 7.20 -19.50 1.89
N VAL A 45 6.19 -19.36 2.76
CA VAL A 45 4.78 -19.17 2.34
C VAL A 45 4.63 -17.88 1.53
N LEU A 46 5.35 -16.82 1.90
CA LEU A 46 5.31 -15.57 1.15
C LEU A 46 5.95 -15.73 -0.23
N ALA A 47 7.08 -16.44 -0.30
CA ALA A 47 7.73 -16.74 -1.57
C ALA A 47 6.85 -17.59 -2.50
N GLU A 48 6.12 -18.57 -1.96
CA GLU A 48 5.16 -19.38 -2.72
C GLU A 48 4.00 -18.51 -3.29
N ILE A 49 3.41 -17.64 -2.48
CA ILE A 49 2.33 -16.73 -2.92
C ILE A 49 2.86 -15.79 -4.00
N ALA A 50 4.03 -15.19 -3.79
CA ALA A 50 4.67 -14.31 -4.77
C ALA A 50 4.92 -15.05 -6.10
N ALA A 51 5.38 -16.30 -6.05
CA ALA A 51 5.63 -17.11 -7.24
C ALA A 51 4.35 -17.33 -8.06
N LEU A 52 3.21 -17.59 -7.42
CA LEU A 52 1.91 -17.71 -8.11
C LEU A 52 1.55 -16.44 -8.90
N TYR A 53 1.78 -15.27 -8.32
CA TYR A 53 1.49 -14.00 -9.00
C TYR A 53 2.51 -13.67 -10.10
N VAL A 54 3.78 -14.04 -9.93
CA VAL A 54 4.80 -13.95 -11.00
C VAL A 54 4.41 -14.83 -12.19
N ASP A 55 4.00 -16.08 -11.92
CA ASP A 55 3.57 -17.03 -12.96
C ASP A 55 2.29 -16.57 -13.66
N ALA A 56 1.40 -15.88 -12.94
CA ALA A 56 0.20 -15.25 -13.51
C ALA A 56 0.52 -13.99 -14.34
N GLY A 57 1.74 -13.49 -14.32
CA GLY A 57 2.19 -12.36 -15.12
C GLY A 57 2.10 -11.00 -14.45
N ALA A 58 2.05 -10.92 -13.12
CA ALA A 58 2.06 -9.65 -12.41
C ALA A 58 3.34 -8.84 -12.71
N ASP A 59 3.17 -7.54 -12.93
CA ASP A 59 4.25 -6.56 -13.07
C ASP A 59 4.66 -5.94 -11.72
N LEU A 60 3.77 -5.99 -10.73
CA LEU A 60 3.95 -5.46 -9.38
C LEU A 60 3.54 -6.53 -8.37
N LEU A 61 4.39 -6.77 -7.38
CA LEU A 61 4.13 -7.65 -6.24
C LEU A 61 4.10 -6.83 -4.96
N THR A 62 3.02 -6.87 -4.21
CA THR A 62 2.97 -6.27 -2.87
C THR A 62 3.64 -7.19 -1.85
N THR A 63 4.14 -6.61 -0.77
CA THR A 63 4.66 -7.37 0.38
C THR A 63 3.57 -7.61 1.42
N ASN A 64 3.71 -8.64 2.24
CA ASN A 64 2.79 -8.90 3.36
C ASN A 64 3.09 -7.97 4.54
N THR A 65 2.89 -6.65 4.34
CA THR A 65 3.25 -5.60 5.30
C THR A 65 2.17 -4.54 5.49
N PHE A 66 0.94 -4.81 5.04
CA PHE A 66 -0.18 -3.88 5.14
C PHE A 66 -0.40 -3.34 6.57
N GLY A 67 -0.37 -4.20 7.57
CA GLY A 67 -0.47 -3.85 8.99
C GLY A 67 0.87 -3.69 9.69
N GLY A 68 1.96 -3.46 8.96
CA GLY A 68 3.34 -3.48 9.45
C GLY A 68 3.80 -2.26 10.24
N THR A 69 2.95 -1.24 10.48
CA THR A 69 3.30 -0.11 11.35
C THR A 69 3.40 -0.56 12.82
N PRO A 70 4.32 0.00 13.61
CA PRO A 70 4.37 -0.24 15.06
C PRO A 70 3.03 -0.04 15.76
N LEU A 71 2.29 1.04 15.42
CA LEU A 71 0.98 1.33 16.01
C LEU A 71 -0.03 0.19 15.78
N ARG A 72 -0.03 -0.42 14.60
CA ARG A 72 -0.95 -1.53 14.29
C ARG A 72 -0.47 -2.83 14.91
N LEU A 73 0.81 -3.09 14.92
CA LEU A 73 1.43 -4.31 15.47
C LEU A 73 1.31 -4.41 17.00
N VAL A 74 1.10 -3.30 17.72
CA VAL A 74 0.84 -3.30 19.18
C VAL A 74 -0.26 -4.25 19.57
N ALA A 75 -1.33 -4.36 18.76
CA ALA A 75 -2.46 -5.26 19.04
C ALA A 75 -2.05 -6.74 19.17
N HIS A 76 -0.90 -7.10 18.60
CA HIS A 76 -0.33 -8.45 18.61
C HIS A 76 0.97 -8.56 19.43
N GLY A 77 1.40 -7.50 20.14
CA GLY A 77 2.65 -7.45 20.88
C GLY A 77 3.90 -7.51 20.02
N LEU A 78 3.82 -7.07 18.76
CA LEU A 78 4.87 -7.14 17.74
C LEU A 78 5.48 -5.78 17.36
N ASP A 79 5.07 -4.70 18.03
CA ASP A 79 5.48 -3.32 17.74
C ASP A 79 7.00 -3.09 17.84
N SER A 80 7.67 -3.77 18.78
CA SER A 80 9.13 -3.71 18.93
C SER A 80 9.90 -4.43 17.82
N ARG A 81 9.22 -5.26 17.00
CA ARG A 81 9.78 -6.03 15.89
C ARG A 81 9.33 -5.51 14.52
N ALA A 82 8.73 -4.33 14.48
CA ALA A 82 8.16 -3.80 13.24
C ALA A 82 9.17 -3.75 12.09
N GLU A 83 10.37 -3.26 12.32
CA GLU A 83 11.40 -3.17 11.28
C GLU A 83 11.86 -4.55 10.79
N GLU A 84 11.98 -5.52 11.70
CA GLU A 84 12.34 -6.91 11.37
C GLU A 84 11.26 -7.56 10.50
N ILE A 85 9.99 -7.41 10.88
CA ILE A 85 8.82 -7.93 10.17
C ILE A 85 8.74 -7.39 8.75
N ASN A 86 8.89 -6.07 8.59
CA ASN A 86 8.80 -5.42 7.28
C ASN A 86 9.98 -5.81 6.38
N ARG A 87 11.18 -5.89 6.93
CA ARG A 87 12.38 -6.37 6.22
C ARG A 87 12.20 -7.80 5.73
N ALA A 88 11.80 -8.71 6.60
CA ALA A 88 11.61 -10.12 6.27
C ALA A 88 10.62 -10.34 5.12
N ALA A 89 9.55 -9.55 5.04
CA ALA A 89 8.59 -9.62 3.93
C ALA A 89 9.23 -9.28 2.58
N VAL A 90 10.03 -8.21 2.52
CA VAL A 90 10.75 -7.84 1.28
C VAL A 90 11.77 -8.91 0.92
N GLU A 91 12.55 -9.38 1.88
CA GLU A 91 13.58 -10.42 1.69
C GLU A 91 12.98 -11.74 1.19
N ALA A 92 11.76 -12.09 1.60
CA ALA A 92 11.07 -13.29 1.11
C ALA A 92 10.60 -13.16 -0.34
N VAL A 93 10.10 -11.99 -0.74
CA VAL A 93 9.48 -11.77 -2.07
C VAL A 93 10.54 -11.40 -3.13
N LYS A 94 11.56 -10.64 -2.76
CA LYS A 94 12.57 -10.09 -3.69
C LYS A 94 13.29 -11.15 -4.54
N PRO A 95 13.73 -12.30 -4.01
CA PRO A 95 14.36 -13.35 -4.81
C PRO A 95 13.43 -13.95 -5.87
N VAL A 96 12.12 -14.05 -5.56
CA VAL A 96 11.10 -14.60 -6.46
C VAL A 96 10.81 -13.65 -7.61
N ALA A 97 10.80 -12.35 -7.34
CA ALA A 97 10.60 -11.31 -8.35
C ALA A 97 11.65 -11.36 -9.48
N PHE A 98 12.86 -11.79 -9.19
CA PHE A 98 13.99 -12.02 -10.11
C PHE A 98 14.15 -10.95 -11.21
N GLY A 99 13.92 -9.67 -10.84
CA GLY A 99 14.08 -8.52 -11.74
C GLY A 99 12.99 -8.36 -12.79
N ARG A 100 11.84 -9.07 -12.68
CA ARG A 100 10.68 -8.90 -13.57
C ARG A 100 9.59 -8.03 -12.94
N PRO A 101 8.84 -8.48 -11.90
CA PRO A 101 7.92 -7.57 -11.21
C PRO A 101 8.68 -6.64 -10.26
N TYR A 102 8.11 -5.45 -10.04
CA TYR A 102 8.56 -4.55 -8.98
C TYR A 102 8.02 -5.04 -7.65
N VAL A 103 8.84 -5.00 -6.61
CA VAL A 103 8.40 -5.31 -5.24
C VAL A 103 7.92 -4.03 -4.57
N ALA A 104 6.64 -3.98 -4.27
CA ALA A 104 5.98 -2.85 -3.64
C ALA A 104 5.79 -3.09 -2.14
N GLY A 105 6.44 -2.28 -1.31
CA GLY A 105 6.21 -2.28 0.13
C GLY A 105 4.80 -1.76 0.43
N SER A 106 3.91 -2.66 0.86
CA SER A 106 2.53 -2.34 1.24
C SER A 106 2.48 -1.61 2.58
N VAL A 107 1.78 -0.49 2.65
CA VAL A 107 1.62 0.36 3.82
C VAL A 107 0.14 0.73 3.96
N GLY A 108 -0.57 0.04 4.83
CA GLY A 108 -1.96 0.33 5.15
C GLY A 108 -2.13 1.33 6.29
N PRO A 109 -3.38 1.65 6.66
CA PRO A 109 -3.69 2.55 7.78
C PRO A 109 -3.10 2.06 9.11
N CYS A 110 -2.71 2.99 9.98
CA CYS A 110 -2.15 2.68 11.30
C CYS A 110 -3.14 2.02 12.29
N GLY A 111 -4.42 1.96 11.91
CA GLY A 111 -5.47 1.32 12.70
C GLY A 111 -6.18 2.26 13.70
N HIS A 112 -5.84 3.53 13.68
CA HIS A 112 -6.42 4.55 14.56
C HIS A 112 -6.81 5.79 13.76
N LEU A 113 -7.89 6.46 14.18
CA LEU A 113 -8.14 7.82 13.71
C LEU A 113 -7.19 8.79 14.41
N LEU A 114 -6.75 9.82 13.68
CA LEU A 114 -5.90 10.87 14.22
C LEU A 114 -6.69 11.80 15.14
N GLU A 115 -6.00 12.49 16.05
CA GLU A 115 -6.59 13.63 16.77
C GLU A 115 -7.21 14.66 15.80
N PRO A 116 -8.38 15.23 16.16
CA PRO A 116 -9.13 15.12 17.42
C PRO A 116 -10.15 13.94 17.44
N TYR A 117 -10.23 13.12 16.41
CA TYR A 117 -11.22 12.05 16.30
C TYR A 117 -10.78 10.74 16.94
N GLY A 118 -9.50 10.55 17.16
CA GLY A 118 -8.86 9.41 17.79
C GLY A 118 -7.77 9.84 18.78
N ALA A 119 -6.99 8.88 19.28
CA ALA A 119 -6.01 9.13 20.32
C ALA A 119 -4.61 9.55 19.83
N PRO A 120 -4.04 9.01 18.71
CA PRO A 120 -2.67 9.33 18.36
C PRO A 120 -2.55 10.73 17.73
N ALA A 121 -1.57 11.48 18.24
CA ALA A 121 -1.13 12.71 17.61
C ALA A 121 -0.52 12.44 16.22
N PRO A 122 -0.63 13.37 15.26
CA PRO A 122 -0.08 13.18 13.91
C PRO A 122 1.41 12.83 13.88
N GLU A 123 2.20 13.37 14.82
CA GLU A 123 3.64 13.14 14.93
C GLU A 123 3.95 11.67 15.28
N VAL A 124 3.14 11.05 16.16
CA VAL A 124 3.26 9.64 16.54
C VAL A 124 2.94 8.74 15.36
N VAL A 125 1.92 9.09 14.58
CA VAL A 125 1.54 8.36 13.36
C VAL A 125 2.62 8.49 12.29
N ALA A 126 3.16 9.70 12.08
CA ALA A 126 4.25 9.96 11.15
C ALA A 126 5.51 9.15 11.50
N GLU A 127 5.89 9.08 12.78
CA GLU A 127 7.02 8.28 13.24
C GLU A 127 6.77 6.78 13.00
N SER A 128 5.55 6.31 13.25
CA SER A 128 5.16 4.91 13.01
C SER A 128 5.30 4.53 11.54
N PHE A 129 4.86 5.37 10.62
CA PHE A 129 5.07 5.18 9.18
C PHE A 129 6.55 5.27 8.80
N ALA A 130 7.31 6.21 9.36
CA ALA A 130 8.73 6.35 9.05
C ALA A 130 9.53 5.09 9.41
N ARG A 131 9.22 4.43 10.52
CA ARG A 131 9.84 3.16 10.94
C ARG A 131 9.52 2.02 9.97
N GLN A 132 8.24 1.84 9.62
CA GLN A 132 7.83 0.82 8.66
C GLN A 132 8.48 1.06 7.29
N ILE A 133 8.29 2.25 6.73
CA ILE A 133 8.72 2.58 5.37
C ILE A 133 10.25 2.58 5.27
N GLY A 134 10.95 3.07 6.30
CA GLY A 134 12.41 2.99 6.36
C GLY A 134 12.90 1.55 6.23
N ALA A 135 12.30 0.62 6.97
CA ALA A 135 12.64 -0.80 6.89
C ALA A 135 12.37 -1.42 5.50
N LEU A 136 11.25 -1.05 4.86
CA LEU A 136 10.92 -1.50 3.50
C LEU A 136 11.92 -0.99 2.46
N VAL A 137 12.28 0.29 2.52
CA VAL A 137 13.26 0.91 1.62
C VAL A 137 14.65 0.30 1.82
N ASP A 138 15.10 0.16 3.06
CA ASP A 138 16.39 -0.43 3.42
C ASP A 138 16.51 -1.89 2.99
N ALA A 139 15.40 -2.64 3.02
CA ALA A 139 15.34 -4.01 2.53
C ALA A 139 15.33 -4.12 0.99
N GLY A 140 15.18 -3.00 0.29
CA GLY A 140 15.26 -2.92 -1.17
C GLY A 140 13.91 -3.06 -1.89
N ALA A 141 12.82 -2.61 -1.29
CA ALA A 141 11.56 -2.42 -2.02
C ALA A 141 11.79 -1.49 -3.23
N ASP A 142 11.14 -1.79 -4.36
CA ASP A 142 11.26 -1.00 -5.60
C ASP A 142 10.25 0.14 -5.64
N VAL A 143 9.15 0.02 -4.90
CA VAL A 143 8.01 0.94 -4.82
C VAL A 143 7.49 0.97 -3.40
N ILE A 144 6.98 2.09 -2.91
CA ILE A 144 6.13 2.14 -1.72
C ILE A 144 4.67 2.30 -2.15
N CYS A 145 3.81 1.42 -1.66
CA CYS A 145 2.37 1.43 -1.92
C CYS A 145 1.63 1.79 -0.62
N VAL A 146 1.30 3.07 -0.46
CA VAL A 146 0.39 3.56 0.57
C VAL A 146 -1.03 3.26 0.10
N GLU A 147 -1.76 2.40 0.80
CA GLU A 147 -3.02 1.86 0.27
C GLU A 147 -4.16 1.80 1.30
N THR A 148 -5.40 1.77 0.78
CA THR A 148 -6.63 1.58 1.58
C THR A 148 -6.84 2.70 2.62
N MET A 149 -6.31 3.88 2.37
CA MET A 149 -6.46 5.01 3.28
C MET A 149 -7.88 5.59 3.21
N ILE A 150 -8.42 5.99 4.36
CA ILE A 150 -9.74 6.63 4.48
C ILE A 150 -9.64 8.07 4.98
N ASP A 151 -8.61 8.38 5.75
CA ASP A 151 -8.27 9.72 6.23
C ASP A 151 -7.14 10.31 5.37
N LEU A 152 -7.42 11.44 4.73
CA LEU A 152 -6.46 12.12 3.86
C LEU A 152 -5.22 12.60 4.64
N ARG A 153 -5.39 13.05 5.87
CA ARG A 153 -4.28 13.51 6.71
C ARG A 153 -3.32 12.34 7.03
N GLU A 154 -3.87 11.17 7.32
CA GLU A 154 -3.09 9.96 7.54
C GLU A 154 -2.33 9.56 6.26
N ALA A 155 -3.01 9.55 5.11
CA ALA A 155 -2.40 9.25 3.82
C ALA A 155 -1.24 10.21 3.49
N GLU A 156 -1.41 11.51 3.72
CA GLU A 156 -0.35 12.51 3.53
C GLU A 156 0.87 12.24 4.43
N LEU A 157 0.66 11.84 5.69
CA LEU A 157 1.76 11.50 6.61
C LEU A 157 2.55 10.29 6.09
N ALA A 158 1.88 9.24 5.61
CA ALA A 158 2.54 8.06 5.05
C ALA A 158 3.31 8.39 3.77
N VAL A 159 2.72 9.17 2.84
CA VAL A 159 3.39 9.61 1.60
C VAL A 159 4.61 10.48 1.91
N ARG A 160 4.51 11.43 2.84
CA ARG A 160 5.64 12.27 3.27
C ARG A 160 6.75 11.43 3.94
N ALA A 161 6.40 10.44 4.75
CA ALA A 161 7.36 9.51 5.32
C ALA A 161 8.10 8.72 4.22
N ALA A 162 7.39 8.23 3.20
CA ALA A 162 7.99 7.54 2.07
C ALA A 162 8.94 8.45 1.26
N ARG A 163 8.53 9.68 0.99
CA ARG A 163 9.37 10.64 0.26
C ARG A 163 10.60 11.08 1.08
N SER A 164 10.47 11.12 2.41
CA SER A 164 11.59 11.41 3.32
C SER A 164 12.58 10.24 3.40
N ALA A 165 12.10 8.99 3.36
CA ALA A 165 12.94 7.80 3.36
C ALA A 165 13.74 7.68 2.04
N SER A 166 13.14 8.06 0.91
CA SER A 166 13.82 8.06 -0.39
C SER A 166 13.25 9.12 -1.33
N SER A 167 14.10 10.01 -1.82
CA SER A 167 13.72 11.01 -2.82
C SER A 167 13.46 10.43 -4.22
N LYS A 168 13.78 9.16 -4.46
CA LYS A 168 13.75 8.53 -5.79
C LYS A 168 12.78 7.36 -5.91
N ILE A 169 12.40 6.72 -4.80
CA ILE A 169 11.50 5.58 -4.86
C ILE A 169 10.12 6.00 -5.38
N PRO A 170 9.52 5.32 -6.35
CA PRO A 170 8.16 5.56 -6.75
C PRO A 170 7.19 5.34 -5.60
N ILE A 171 6.21 6.24 -5.44
CA ILE A 171 5.20 6.18 -4.41
C ILE A 171 3.82 6.10 -5.06
N ILE A 172 3.13 4.98 -4.82
CA ILE A 172 1.72 4.80 -5.11
C ILE A 172 0.95 5.22 -3.86
N ALA A 173 -0.12 6.02 -4.03
CA ALA A 173 -1.01 6.38 -2.94
C ALA A 173 -2.47 6.17 -3.34
N THR A 174 -3.14 5.24 -2.68
CA THR A 174 -4.54 4.92 -2.92
C THR A 174 -5.39 5.11 -1.67
N MET A 175 -6.62 5.57 -1.89
CA MET A 175 -7.62 5.72 -0.85
C MET A 175 -8.86 4.92 -1.22
N THR A 176 -9.70 4.60 -0.24
CA THR A 176 -10.98 3.91 -0.47
C THR A 176 -12.11 4.90 -0.53
N PHE A 177 -12.91 4.82 -1.58
CA PHE A 177 -14.05 5.70 -1.84
C PHE A 177 -15.35 4.91 -1.95
N ASP A 178 -16.42 5.49 -1.43
CA ASP A 178 -17.76 4.97 -1.57
C ASP A 178 -18.59 5.85 -2.52
N PRO A 179 -19.47 5.27 -3.35
CA PRO A 179 -20.39 6.03 -4.18
C PRO A 179 -21.43 6.71 -3.29
N THR A 180 -21.67 8.01 -3.52
CA THR A 180 -22.68 8.79 -2.85
C THR A 180 -23.55 9.56 -3.86
N PRO A 181 -24.71 10.12 -3.47
CA PRO A 181 -25.49 10.96 -4.38
C PRO A 181 -24.75 12.21 -4.92
N ARG A 182 -23.58 12.54 -4.34
CA ARG A 182 -22.75 13.70 -4.72
C ARG A 182 -21.43 13.31 -5.39
N GLY A 183 -21.29 12.07 -5.88
CA GLY A 183 -20.06 11.51 -6.42
C GLY A 183 -19.31 10.65 -5.40
N PHE A 184 -18.09 10.31 -5.67
CA PHE A 184 -17.27 9.46 -4.81
C PHE A 184 -16.63 10.23 -3.66
N HIS A 185 -16.75 9.68 -2.45
CA HIS A 185 -16.16 10.25 -1.24
C HIS A 185 -15.57 9.16 -0.36
N THR A 186 -14.47 9.47 0.34
CA THR A 186 -14.01 8.61 1.43
C THR A 186 -15.00 8.67 2.60
N THR A 187 -14.91 7.73 3.53
CA THR A 187 -15.69 7.75 4.79
C THR A 187 -15.54 9.08 5.56
N MET A 188 -14.39 9.76 5.42
CA MET A 188 -14.12 11.07 6.01
C MET A 188 -14.61 12.25 5.16
N GLY A 189 -15.30 11.98 4.04
CA GLY A 189 -15.92 13.01 3.18
C GLY A 189 -14.96 13.66 2.17
N VAL A 190 -13.79 13.10 1.95
CA VAL A 190 -12.82 13.59 0.96
C VAL A 190 -13.26 13.20 -0.44
N THR A 191 -13.25 14.13 -1.38
CA THR A 191 -13.55 13.89 -2.80
C THR A 191 -12.31 13.36 -3.54
N VAL A 192 -12.50 12.69 -4.68
CA VAL A 192 -11.40 12.23 -5.56
C VAL A 192 -10.48 13.40 -5.93
N LYS A 193 -11.06 14.56 -6.30
CA LYS A 193 -10.25 15.74 -6.65
C LYS A 193 -9.35 16.22 -5.51
N GLN A 194 -9.88 16.27 -4.28
CA GLN A 194 -9.10 16.66 -3.11
C GLN A 194 -7.97 15.67 -2.84
N ALA A 195 -8.27 14.36 -2.93
CA ALA A 195 -7.28 13.31 -2.75
C ALA A 195 -6.16 13.39 -3.81
N CYS A 196 -6.50 13.53 -5.10
CA CYS A 196 -5.50 13.69 -6.17
C CYS A 196 -4.53 14.83 -5.87
N SER A 197 -5.04 16.04 -5.59
CA SER A 197 -4.19 17.20 -5.32
C SER A 197 -3.31 16.99 -4.10
N ALA A 198 -3.89 16.61 -2.96
CA ALA A 198 -3.17 16.53 -1.70
C ALA A 198 -2.10 15.41 -1.70
N LEU A 199 -2.40 14.24 -2.29
CA LEU A 199 -1.45 13.13 -2.35
C LEU A 199 -0.27 13.45 -3.28
N VAL A 200 -0.52 14.09 -4.42
CA VAL A 200 0.56 14.56 -5.32
C VAL A 200 1.39 15.64 -4.63
N ASP A 201 0.77 16.62 -3.96
CA ASP A 201 1.47 17.66 -3.20
C ASP A 201 2.30 17.07 -2.04
N ALA A 202 1.85 15.95 -1.45
CA ALA A 202 2.61 15.21 -0.44
C ALA A 202 3.80 14.46 -1.02
N GLY A 203 3.82 14.18 -2.33
CA GLY A 203 4.92 13.52 -3.04
C GLY A 203 4.60 12.18 -3.66
N ALA A 204 3.32 11.80 -3.84
CA ALA A 204 2.93 10.60 -4.58
C ALA A 204 3.23 10.76 -6.08
N ASP A 205 3.73 9.68 -6.71
CA ASP A 205 3.98 9.60 -8.15
C ASP A 205 2.78 9.00 -8.90
N LEU A 206 1.96 8.21 -8.21
CA LEU A 206 0.72 7.62 -8.70
C LEU A 206 -0.36 7.78 -7.64
N VAL A 207 -1.59 8.04 -8.08
CA VAL A 207 -2.76 8.13 -7.19
C VAL A 207 -3.87 7.21 -7.65
N GLY A 208 -4.79 6.86 -6.76
CA GLY A 208 -5.89 6.01 -7.16
C GLY A 208 -6.77 5.50 -6.04
N SER A 209 -7.45 4.39 -6.30
CA SER A 209 -8.33 3.75 -5.33
C SER A 209 -8.16 2.24 -5.32
N ASN A 210 -8.34 1.67 -4.14
CA ASN A 210 -8.36 0.23 -3.96
C ASN A 210 -9.42 -0.17 -2.92
N CYS A 211 -9.81 -1.45 -2.94
CA CYS A 211 -10.79 -2.04 -2.03
C CYS A 211 -12.19 -1.40 -2.07
N GLY A 212 -13.10 -1.92 -1.25
CA GLY A 212 -14.45 -1.36 -1.02
C GLY A 212 -15.46 -1.65 -2.12
N ASN A 213 -15.08 -1.67 -3.39
CA ASN A 213 -15.99 -1.74 -4.51
C ASN A 213 -15.65 -2.85 -5.51
N GLY A 214 -16.69 -3.37 -6.19
CA GLY A 214 -16.54 -4.28 -7.32
C GLY A 214 -16.15 -3.55 -8.62
N LEU A 215 -15.88 -4.33 -9.66
CA LEU A 215 -15.29 -3.84 -10.92
C LEU A 215 -16.07 -2.69 -11.57
N GLU A 216 -17.40 -2.76 -11.63
CA GLU A 216 -18.23 -1.74 -12.30
C GLU A 216 -18.06 -0.36 -11.66
N THR A 217 -18.17 -0.30 -10.32
CA THR A 217 -17.97 0.94 -9.56
C THR A 217 -16.53 1.44 -9.69
N MET A 218 -15.56 0.54 -9.69
CA MET A 218 -14.15 0.92 -9.86
C MET A 218 -13.83 1.46 -11.24
N ILE A 219 -14.55 1.05 -12.30
CA ILE A 219 -14.41 1.66 -13.64
C ILE A 219 -14.90 3.11 -13.64
N GLU A 220 -16.02 3.39 -12.95
CA GLU A 220 -16.53 4.78 -12.82
C GLU A 220 -15.55 5.65 -12.01
N LEU A 221 -15.05 5.12 -10.90
CA LEU A 221 -14.07 5.78 -10.06
C LEU A 221 -12.75 6.03 -10.82
N ALA A 222 -12.30 5.09 -11.64
CA ALA A 222 -11.14 5.28 -12.52
C ALA A 222 -11.32 6.48 -13.46
N ARG A 223 -12.50 6.65 -14.05
CA ARG A 223 -12.80 7.79 -14.92
C ARG A 223 -12.74 9.11 -14.16
N GLU A 224 -13.24 9.13 -12.92
CA GLU A 224 -13.17 10.33 -12.08
C GLU A 224 -11.72 10.66 -11.69
N PHE A 225 -10.90 9.66 -11.31
CA PHE A 225 -9.48 9.86 -11.08
C PHE A 225 -8.76 10.41 -12.32
N MET A 226 -8.98 9.82 -13.49
CA MET A 226 -8.38 10.27 -14.76
C MET A 226 -8.79 11.69 -15.16
N ALA A 227 -9.94 12.18 -14.68
CA ALA A 227 -10.38 13.56 -14.92
C ALA A 227 -9.69 14.59 -14.01
N HIS A 228 -9.06 14.15 -12.90
CA HIS A 228 -8.49 15.03 -11.88
C HIS A 228 -7.01 14.82 -11.59
N ALA A 229 -6.43 13.69 -11.99
CA ALA A 229 -5.02 13.38 -11.74
C ALA A 229 -4.15 13.78 -12.93
N ASP A 230 -3.04 14.48 -12.65
CA ASP A 230 -1.99 14.80 -13.62
C ASP A 230 -0.86 13.74 -13.60
N VAL A 231 -1.02 12.68 -12.82
CA VAL A 231 -0.09 11.55 -12.65
C VAL A 231 -0.81 10.23 -13.01
N PRO A 232 -0.07 9.13 -13.24
CA PRO A 232 -0.69 7.83 -13.52
C PRO A 232 -1.68 7.39 -12.44
N VAL A 233 -2.73 6.69 -12.85
CA VAL A 233 -3.82 6.24 -11.99
C VAL A 233 -3.72 4.75 -11.72
N VAL A 234 -3.94 4.35 -10.46
CA VAL A 234 -3.97 2.96 -9.99
C VAL A 234 -5.38 2.61 -9.51
N ILE A 235 -5.91 1.50 -9.97
CA ILE A 235 -7.23 0.99 -9.56
C ILE A 235 -7.12 -0.51 -9.25
N GLN A 236 -7.56 -0.91 -8.05
CA GLN A 236 -7.55 -2.30 -7.60
C GLN A 236 -8.92 -2.64 -7.02
N SER A 237 -9.73 -3.37 -7.79
CA SER A 237 -11.05 -3.83 -7.36
C SER A 237 -10.96 -5.06 -6.44
N ASN A 238 -12.00 -5.25 -5.64
CA ASN A 238 -12.23 -6.53 -4.95
C ASN A 238 -12.76 -7.59 -5.92
#